data_1661f683faa8786e95b70884b4246243
#
_entry.id   1661f683faa8786e95b70884b4246243
#
_cell.length_a   1.000
_cell.length_b   1.000
_cell.length_c   1.000
_cell.angle_alpha   90.00
_cell.angle_beta   90.00
_cell.angle_gamma   90.00
#
_symmetry.space_group_name_H-M   'P 1'
#
loop_
_entity.id
_entity.type
_entity.pdbx_description
1 polymer ?
#
loop_
_entity_poly.entity_id
_entity_poly.type
_entity_poly.pdbx_seq_one_letter_code
_entity_poly.pdbx_strand_id
1 'polypeptide(L)'
;MKTDPLADLERLANLKEKIRNAHIEYMIAISVRKVAYSKIIQESESTSNEIITELALRNAQYELMETLNSEDFERHKAMFQAHNHNWAVRELTALRNCFAGALFVDLDNLIKGLSSIVNKQCAEANIGIEPVKHKQAGRAITNNVRLGAAIWAAGNNFRHFENWPGTPDVQPERTAIGSINILRDLLDFECFNWNVCGEVLALIAKGRSVEQLFEDFQQIGRDLCDVPLQTLDKHTERLLIQVKSEGLVNEEHQKMLAANSI
;
A
#
# COMPACT_ATOMS: atom_id res chain seq x y z
N MET A 1 19.54 25.82 28.75
CA MET A 1 18.24 26.27 29.27
C MET A 1 17.56 25.05 29.87
N LYS A 2 17.15 25.05 31.15
CA LYS A 2 16.28 24.00 31.69
C LYS A 2 14.90 24.22 31.07
N THR A 3 14.41 23.26 30.34
CA THR A 3 13.02 23.26 29.83
C THR A 3 12.09 23.14 31.02
N ASP A 4 10.96 23.81 30.96
CA ASP A 4 9.89 23.67 31.95
C ASP A 4 9.24 22.28 31.76
N PRO A 5 9.31 21.35 32.73
CA PRO A 5 8.80 20.02 32.60
C PRO A 5 7.27 19.96 32.36
N LEU A 6 6.53 20.96 32.90
CA LEU A 6 5.08 21.06 32.67
C LEU A 6 4.74 21.44 31.23
N ALA A 7 5.46 22.44 30.68
CA ALA A 7 5.30 22.82 29.27
C ALA A 7 5.67 21.67 28.32
N ASP A 8 6.69 20.87 28.69
CA ASP A 8 7.04 19.67 27.89
C ASP A 8 5.94 18.59 27.95
N LEU A 9 5.29 18.37 29.11
CA LEU A 9 4.16 17.45 29.25
C LEU A 9 2.96 17.87 28.36
N GLU A 10 2.57 19.15 28.42
CA GLU A 10 1.49 19.66 27.57
C GLU A 10 1.82 19.52 26.08
N ARG A 11 3.06 19.85 25.71
CA ARG A 11 3.54 19.69 24.34
C ARG A 11 3.43 18.23 23.87
N LEU A 12 3.90 17.26 24.65
CA LEU A 12 3.84 15.84 24.31
C LEU A 12 2.41 15.33 24.25
N ALA A 13 1.52 15.76 25.15
CA ALA A 13 0.10 15.41 25.09
C ALA A 13 -0.55 15.88 23.77
N ASN A 14 -0.28 17.13 23.36
CA ASN A 14 -0.75 17.68 22.08
C ASN A 14 -0.22 16.89 20.87
N LEU A 15 1.05 16.48 20.89
CA LEU A 15 1.65 15.70 19.79
C LEU A 15 1.00 14.30 19.69
N LYS A 16 0.76 13.65 20.83
CA LYS A 16 0.04 12.35 20.89
C LYS A 16 -1.36 12.48 20.32
N GLU A 17 -2.12 13.50 20.73
CA GLU A 17 -3.46 13.75 20.22
C GLU A 17 -3.46 13.94 18.70
N LYS A 18 -2.54 14.70 18.14
CA LYS A 18 -2.41 14.88 16.69
C LYS A 18 -2.13 13.56 15.95
N ILE A 19 -1.29 12.68 16.51
CA ILE A 19 -1.04 11.35 15.92
C ILE A 19 -2.30 10.48 16.00
N ARG A 20 -2.99 10.45 17.15
CA ARG A 20 -4.24 9.70 17.32
C ARG A 20 -5.33 10.18 16.36
N ASN A 21 -5.51 11.50 16.24
CA ASN A 21 -6.48 12.08 15.31
C ASN A 21 -6.15 11.73 13.85
N ALA A 22 -4.90 11.82 13.44
CA ALA A 22 -4.47 11.41 12.10
C ALA A 22 -4.70 9.91 11.84
N HIS A 23 -4.50 9.06 12.86
CA HIS A 23 -4.81 7.63 12.78
C HIS A 23 -6.32 7.41 12.62
N ILE A 24 -7.13 8.08 13.41
CA ILE A 24 -8.60 7.99 13.31
C ILE A 24 -9.08 8.44 11.92
N GLU A 25 -8.57 9.57 11.41
CA GLU A 25 -8.89 10.05 10.07
C GLU A 25 -8.51 9.04 8.98
N TYR A 26 -7.35 8.40 9.10
CA TYR A 26 -6.94 7.31 8.21
C TYR A 26 -7.91 6.12 8.27
N MET A 27 -8.29 5.68 9.48
CA MET A 27 -9.23 4.56 9.67
C MET A 27 -10.62 4.89 9.10
N ILE A 28 -11.09 6.12 9.30
CA ILE A 28 -12.33 6.60 8.69
C ILE A 28 -12.21 6.63 7.17
N ALA A 29 -11.10 7.14 6.64
CA ALA A 29 -10.88 7.22 5.19
C ALA A 29 -10.92 5.83 4.54
N ILE A 30 -10.28 4.82 5.14
CA ILE A 30 -10.35 3.42 4.69
C ILE A 30 -11.80 2.91 4.78
N SER A 31 -12.49 3.15 5.90
CA SER A 31 -13.86 2.66 6.12
C SER A 31 -14.87 3.26 5.15
N VAL A 32 -14.79 4.55 4.87
CA VAL A 32 -15.67 5.24 3.91
C VAL A 32 -15.46 4.71 2.49
N ARG A 33 -14.23 4.36 2.13
CA ARG A 33 -13.88 3.82 0.82
C ARG A 33 -14.17 2.32 0.67
N LYS A 34 -14.61 1.64 1.74
CA LYS A 34 -14.79 0.19 1.74
C LYS A 34 -15.62 -0.31 0.57
N VAL A 35 -16.76 0.32 0.29
CA VAL A 35 -17.66 -0.09 -0.81
C VAL A 35 -16.96 0.06 -2.16
N ALA A 36 -16.29 1.21 -2.41
CA ALA A 36 -15.58 1.45 -3.66
C ALA A 36 -14.41 0.48 -3.85
N TYR A 37 -13.61 0.27 -2.82
CA TYR A 37 -12.48 -0.66 -2.87
C TYR A 37 -12.94 -2.11 -3.06
N SER A 38 -14.00 -2.54 -2.36
CA SER A 38 -14.59 -3.87 -2.54
C SER A 38 -15.01 -4.09 -3.98
N LYS A 39 -15.66 -3.10 -4.58
CA LYS A 39 -16.08 -3.16 -5.99
C LYS A 39 -14.87 -3.22 -6.93
N ILE A 40 -13.84 -2.39 -6.70
CA ILE A 40 -12.60 -2.43 -7.50
C ILE A 40 -11.92 -3.80 -7.43
N ILE A 41 -11.83 -4.39 -6.24
CA ILE A 41 -11.22 -5.71 -6.02
C ILE A 41 -12.03 -6.78 -6.75
N GLN A 42 -13.35 -6.78 -6.62
CA GLN A 42 -14.25 -7.73 -7.29
C GLN A 42 -14.18 -7.61 -8.82
N GLU A 43 -14.20 -6.40 -9.36
CA GLU A 43 -14.07 -6.16 -10.80
C GLU A 43 -12.69 -6.60 -11.33
N SER A 44 -11.62 -6.36 -10.56
CA SER A 44 -10.29 -6.84 -10.93
C SER A 44 -10.21 -8.36 -10.94
N GLU A 45 -10.87 -9.04 -10.00
CA GLU A 45 -10.96 -10.50 -9.94
C GLU A 45 -11.84 -11.07 -11.08
N SER A 46 -13.00 -10.47 -11.34
CA SER A 46 -13.87 -10.83 -12.46
C SER A 46 -13.13 -10.72 -13.79
N THR A 47 -12.47 -9.59 -14.01
CA THR A 47 -11.68 -9.38 -15.24
C THR A 47 -10.51 -10.37 -15.35
N SER A 48 -9.90 -10.78 -14.24
CA SER A 48 -8.88 -11.83 -14.23
C SER A 48 -9.44 -13.18 -14.68
N ASN A 49 -10.63 -13.54 -14.24
CA ASN A 49 -11.32 -14.77 -14.66
C ASN A 49 -11.70 -14.74 -16.14
N GLU A 50 -12.13 -13.58 -16.65
CA GLU A 50 -12.40 -13.39 -18.09
C GLU A 50 -11.13 -13.57 -18.92
N ILE A 51 -9.98 -13.01 -18.49
CA ILE A 51 -8.68 -13.21 -19.14
C ILE A 51 -8.32 -14.69 -19.20
N ILE A 52 -8.49 -15.43 -18.10
CA ILE A 52 -8.21 -16.88 -18.04
C ILE A 52 -9.12 -17.63 -19.02
N THR A 53 -10.40 -17.27 -19.10
CA THR A 53 -11.37 -17.88 -20.01
C THR A 53 -10.99 -17.63 -21.47
N GLU A 54 -10.63 -16.39 -21.82
CA GLU A 54 -10.19 -16.04 -23.17
C GLU A 54 -8.90 -16.77 -23.57
N LEU A 55 -7.94 -16.89 -22.65
CA LEU A 55 -6.71 -17.66 -22.88
C LEU A 55 -7.01 -19.16 -23.07
N ALA A 56 -7.93 -19.74 -22.29
CA ALA A 56 -8.33 -21.14 -22.42
C ALA A 56 -9.03 -21.40 -23.75
N LEU A 57 -9.94 -20.53 -24.17
CA LEU A 57 -10.61 -20.62 -25.49
C LEU A 57 -9.56 -20.54 -26.61
N ARG A 58 -8.62 -19.65 -26.52
CA ARG A 58 -7.52 -19.52 -27.48
C ARG A 58 -6.68 -20.80 -27.57
N ASN A 59 -6.30 -21.38 -26.42
CA ASN A 59 -5.52 -22.61 -26.39
C ASN A 59 -6.30 -23.78 -27.02
N ALA A 60 -7.58 -23.94 -26.69
CA ALA A 60 -8.44 -24.96 -27.29
C ALA A 60 -8.56 -24.80 -28.81
N GLN A 61 -8.60 -23.56 -29.29
CA GLN A 61 -8.62 -23.28 -30.72
C GLN A 61 -7.27 -23.62 -31.40
N TYR A 62 -6.13 -23.36 -30.76
CA TYR A 62 -4.82 -23.77 -31.28
C TYR A 62 -4.71 -25.31 -31.36
N GLU A 63 -5.13 -26.02 -30.32
CA GLU A 63 -5.15 -27.47 -30.29
C GLU A 63 -6.03 -28.06 -31.44
N LEU A 64 -7.21 -27.45 -31.65
CA LEU A 64 -8.08 -27.83 -32.78
C LEU A 64 -7.39 -27.59 -34.13
N MET A 65 -6.69 -26.46 -34.29
CA MET A 65 -5.97 -26.15 -35.53
C MET A 65 -4.83 -27.13 -35.84
N GLU A 66 -4.14 -27.65 -34.82
CA GLU A 66 -3.09 -28.67 -34.98
C GLU A 66 -3.65 -30.00 -35.53
N THR A 67 -4.94 -30.24 -35.38
CA THR A 67 -5.60 -31.44 -35.92
C THR A 67 -6.02 -31.30 -37.39
N LEU A 68 -5.96 -30.08 -37.95
CA LEU A 68 -6.36 -29.82 -39.33
C LEU A 68 -5.25 -30.24 -40.30
N ASN A 69 -5.67 -30.63 -41.53
CA ASN A 69 -4.70 -30.82 -42.60
C ASN A 69 -4.01 -29.48 -42.98
N SER A 70 -2.90 -29.57 -43.72
CA SER A 70 -2.07 -28.39 -44.02
C SER A 70 -2.79 -27.27 -44.78
N GLU A 71 -3.77 -27.61 -45.61
CA GLU A 71 -4.49 -26.65 -46.44
C GLU A 71 -5.58 -25.91 -45.64
N ASP A 72 -6.32 -26.66 -44.82
CA ASP A 72 -7.30 -26.09 -43.89
C ASP A 72 -6.62 -25.31 -42.73
N PHE A 73 -5.43 -25.77 -42.30
CA PHE A 73 -4.64 -25.08 -41.30
C PHE A 73 -4.24 -23.66 -41.75
N GLU A 74 -3.69 -23.52 -42.97
CA GLU A 74 -3.28 -22.19 -43.48
C GLU A 74 -4.50 -21.27 -43.71
N ARG A 75 -5.64 -21.81 -44.14
CA ARG A 75 -6.88 -21.04 -44.27
C ARG A 75 -7.40 -20.54 -42.93
N HIS A 76 -7.45 -21.39 -41.90
CA HIS A 76 -7.90 -21.03 -40.56
C HIS A 76 -6.90 -20.15 -39.84
N LYS A 77 -5.61 -20.34 -40.05
CA LYS A 77 -4.53 -19.47 -39.50
C LYS A 77 -4.70 -18.02 -39.97
N ALA A 78 -4.98 -17.78 -41.23
CA ALA A 78 -5.26 -16.45 -41.74
C ALA A 78 -6.51 -15.82 -41.12
N MET A 79 -7.57 -16.58 -40.92
CA MET A 79 -8.77 -16.13 -40.19
C MET A 79 -8.51 -15.89 -38.72
N PHE A 80 -7.67 -16.71 -38.08
CA PHE A 80 -7.27 -16.58 -36.68
C PHE A 80 -6.41 -15.36 -36.45
N GLN A 81 -5.49 -15.07 -37.36
CA GLN A 81 -4.67 -13.85 -37.31
C GLN A 81 -5.47 -12.57 -37.53
N ALA A 82 -6.57 -12.69 -38.32
CA ALA A 82 -7.53 -11.59 -38.55
C ALA A 82 -8.47 -11.36 -37.37
N HIS A 83 -8.85 -12.42 -36.61
CA HIS A 83 -9.64 -12.28 -35.37
C HIS A 83 -8.71 -12.10 -34.18
N ASN A 84 -8.57 -10.87 -33.78
CA ASN A 84 -7.61 -10.34 -32.84
C ASN A 84 -7.93 -10.79 -31.39
N HIS A 85 -7.86 -12.09 -31.07
CA HIS A 85 -8.02 -12.60 -29.69
C HIS A 85 -7.00 -11.98 -28.71
N ASN A 86 -5.83 -11.56 -29.22
CA ASN A 86 -4.88 -10.79 -28.44
C ASN A 86 -5.43 -9.42 -28.00
N TRP A 87 -6.41 -8.86 -28.73
CA TRP A 87 -6.97 -7.56 -28.42
C TRP A 87 -7.86 -7.62 -27.18
N ALA A 88 -8.78 -8.60 -27.10
CA ALA A 88 -9.65 -8.78 -25.94
C ALA A 88 -8.84 -9.00 -24.65
N VAL A 89 -7.84 -9.90 -24.69
CA VAL A 89 -6.93 -10.12 -23.54
C VAL A 89 -6.17 -8.86 -23.15
N ARG A 90 -5.70 -8.07 -24.12
CA ARG A 90 -5.01 -6.80 -23.85
C ARG A 90 -5.93 -5.77 -23.20
N GLU A 91 -7.14 -5.62 -23.69
CA GLU A 91 -8.11 -4.67 -23.12
C GLU A 91 -8.53 -5.08 -21.72
N LEU A 92 -8.86 -6.34 -21.50
CA LEU A 92 -9.18 -6.87 -20.18
C LEU A 92 -8.01 -6.67 -19.21
N THR A 93 -6.78 -6.94 -19.65
CA THR A 93 -5.58 -6.71 -18.85
C THR A 93 -5.40 -5.22 -18.52
N ALA A 94 -5.58 -4.34 -19.49
CA ALA A 94 -5.49 -2.89 -19.27
C ALA A 94 -6.57 -2.42 -18.29
N LEU A 95 -7.81 -2.89 -18.43
CA LEU A 95 -8.93 -2.57 -17.54
C LEU A 95 -8.66 -3.02 -16.10
N ARG A 96 -8.25 -4.29 -15.92
CA ARG A 96 -7.85 -4.84 -14.62
C ARG A 96 -6.77 -4.00 -13.97
N ASN A 97 -5.74 -3.66 -14.72
CA ASN A 97 -4.61 -2.88 -14.24
C ASN A 97 -4.99 -1.44 -13.92
N CYS A 98 -5.94 -0.84 -14.62
CA CYS A 98 -6.49 0.47 -14.30
C CYS A 98 -7.25 0.46 -12.97
N PHE A 99 -8.10 -0.51 -12.73
CA PHE A 99 -8.81 -0.65 -11.46
C PHE A 99 -7.85 -0.81 -10.29
N ALA A 100 -6.92 -1.76 -10.39
CA ALA A 100 -5.92 -2.00 -9.36
C ALA A 100 -4.99 -0.79 -9.15
N GLY A 101 -4.60 -0.12 -10.23
CA GLY A 101 -3.76 1.08 -10.16
C GLY A 101 -4.43 2.24 -9.43
N ALA A 102 -5.71 2.50 -9.69
CA ALA A 102 -6.47 3.51 -8.99
C ALA A 102 -6.54 3.23 -7.47
N LEU A 103 -6.79 1.97 -7.09
CA LEU A 103 -6.76 1.53 -5.69
C LEU A 103 -5.40 1.80 -5.04
N PHE A 104 -4.30 1.39 -5.68
CA PHE A 104 -2.96 1.56 -5.12
C PHE A 104 -2.54 3.02 -5.00
N VAL A 105 -2.92 3.86 -5.96
CA VAL A 105 -2.64 5.30 -5.89
C VAL A 105 -3.36 5.96 -4.71
N ASP A 106 -4.62 5.63 -4.49
CA ASP A 106 -5.39 6.21 -3.38
C ASP A 106 -4.87 5.71 -2.03
N LEU A 107 -4.61 4.40 -1.88
CA LEU A 107 -4.00 3.82 -0.67
C LEU A 107 -2.61 4.42 -0.38
N ASP A 108 -1.74 4.54 -1.39
CA ASP A 108 -0.41 5.13 -1.25
C ASP A 108 -0.48 6.57 -0.76
N ASN A 109 -1.43 7.36 -1.26
CA ASN A 109 -1.64 8.73 -0.82
C ASN A 109 -2.10 8.81 0.64
N LEU A 110 -3.03 7.93 1.06
CA LEU A 110 -3.48 7.86 2.46
C LEU A 110 -2.34 7.47 3.42
N ILE A 111 -1.57 6.44 3.05
CA ILE A 111 -0.44 5.95 3.84
C ILE A 111 0.66 7.02 3.96
N LYS A 112 0.99 7.69 2.87
CA LYS A 112 1.96 8.79 2.86
C LYS A 112 1.49 9.98 3.69
N GLY A 113 0.21 10.32 3.59
CA GLY A 113 -0.40 11.40 4.38
C GLY A 113 -0.25 11.12 5.88
N LEU A 114 -0.65 9.93 6.34
CA LEU A 114 -0.51 9.51 7.73
C LEU A 114 0.96 9.50 8.17
N SER A 115 1.84 8.85 7.40
CA SER A 115 3.28 8.77 7.70
C SER A 115 3.93 10.15 7.81
N SER A 116 3.54 11.10 6.95
CA SER A 116 4.04 12.47 7.00
C SER A 116 3.65 13.20 8.28
N ILE A 117 2.38 13.07 8.71
CA ILE A 117 1.89 13.67 9.95
C ILE A 117 2.63 13.06 11.14
N VAL A 118 2.70 11.73 11.22
CA VAL A 118 3.38 11.02 12.31
C VAL A 118 4.84 11.46 12.41
N ASN A 119 5.57 11.45 11.29
CA ASN A 119 6.98 11.85 11.27
C ASN A 119 7.20 13.30 11.68
N LYS A 120 6.30 14.21 11.27
CA LYS A 120 6.34 15.60 11.71
C LYS A 120 6.19 15.71 13.22
N GLN A 121 5.20 15.01 13.82
CA GLN A 121 5.00 15.05 15.27
C GLN A 121 6.16 14.39 16.03
N CYS A 122 6.75 13.31 15.51
CA CYS A 122 7.95 12.68 16.08
C CYS A 122 9.14 13.63 16.08
N ALA A 123 9.37 14.36 14.99
CA ALA A 123 10.43 15.35 14.90
C ALA A 123 10.21 16.51 15.88
N GLU A 124 8.97 17.01 16.00
CA GLU A 124 8.60 18.07 16.95
C GLU A 124 8.76 17.63 18.41
N ALA A 125 8.59 16.33 18.70
CA ALA A 125 8.80 15.79 20.05
C ALA A 125 10.25 15.91 20.52
N ASN A 126 11.21 15.82 19.61
CA ASN A 126 12.65 15.92 19.87
C ASN A 126 13.16 14.96 20.98
N ILE A 127 12.64 13.73 20.98
CA ILE A 127 12.99 12.68 21.95
C ILE A 127 13.62 11.44 21.29
N GLY A 128 14.16 11.59 20.09
CA GLY A 128 14.89 10.54 19.38
C GLY A 128 14.03 9.43 18.83
N ILE A 129 12.76 9.73 18.46
CA ILE A 129 11.90 8.75 17.75
C ILE A 129 12.36 8.67 16.30
N GLU A 130 12.72 7.45 15.87
CA GLU A 130 13.07 7.21 14.48
C GLU A 130 11.86 7.43 13.55
N PRO A 131 12.06 8.04 12.37
CA PRO A 131 11.00 8.22 11.40
C PRO A 131 10.37 6.90 10.97
N VAL A 132 9.04 6.84 10.98
CA VAL A 132 8.33 5.65 10.50
C VAL A 132 8.42 5.53 8.98
N LYS A 133 8.74 4.34 8.52
CA LYS A 133 8.92 4.03 7.10
C LYS A 133 7.66 3.30 6.60
N HIS A 134 6.81 4.00 5.88
CA HIS A 134 5.56 3.43 5.34
C HIS A 134 5.76 2.13 4.54
N LYS A 135 6.92 1.94 3.90
CA LYS A 135 7.28 0.70 3.19
C LYS A 135 7.51 -0.50 4.13
N GLN A 136 7.68 -0.28 5.43
CA GLN A 136 7.87 -1.34 6.41
C GLN A 136 6.57 -1.70 7.15
N ALA A 137 5.47 -1.02 6.85
CA ALA A 137 4.19 -1.23 7.48
C ALA A 137 3.36 -2.32 6.79
N GLY A 138 2.43 -2.90 7.53
CA GLY A 138 1.55 -3.98 7.10
C GLY A 138 2.20 -5.37 7.12
N ARG A 139 1.41 -6.39 6.78
CA ARG A 139 1.88 -7.78 6.77
C ARG A 139 2.97 -8.02 5.70
N ALA A 140 3.74 -9.07 5.88
CA ALA A 140 4.66 -9.56 4.85
C ALA A 140 3.85 -10.16 3.67
N ILE A 141 4.25 -9.83 2.45
CA ILE A 141 3.74 -10.44 1.22
C ILE A 141 4.73 -11.50 0.75
N THR A 142 6.02 -11.17 0.78
CA THR A 142 7.14 -12.10 0.60
C THR A 142 8.11 -11.94 1.77
N ASN A 143 9.20 -12.71 1.78
CA ASN A 143 10.23 -12.58 2.82
C ASN A 143 10.82 -11.16 2.91
N ASN A 144 10.86 -10.44 1.79
CA ASN A 144 11.52 -9.13 1.67
C ASN A 144 10.55 -7.96 1.52
N VAL A 145 9.28 -8.22 1.18
CA VAL A 145 8.33 -7.17 0.81
C VAL A 145 7.11 -7.18 1.73
N ARG A 146 6.86 -6.04 2.36
CA ARG A 146 5.65 -5.79 3.14
C ARG A 146 4.57 -5.10 2.31
N LEU A 147 3.34 -5.16 2.77
CA LEU A 147 2.16 -4.63 2.07
C LEU A 147 2.30 -3.13 1.75
N GLY A 148 2.81 -2.32 2.67
CA GLY A 148 3.04 -0.89 2.42
C GLY A 148 4.05 -0.63 1.30
N ALA A 149 5.09 -1.49 1.18
CA ALA A 149 6.05 -1.43 0.08
C ALA A 149 5.42 -1.83 -1.25
N ALA A 150 4.60 -2.89 -1.25
CA ALA A 150 3.88 -3.36 -2.44
C ALA A 150 2.92 -2.30 -2.99
N ILE A 151 2.11 -1.68 -2.10
CA ILE A 151 1.20 -0.58 -2.45
C ILE A 151 1.97 0.61 -3.04
N TRP A 152 3.05 1.02 -2.40
CA TRP A 152 3.89 2.12 -2.88
C TRP A 152 4.49 1.84 -4.26
N ALA A 153 5.04 0.64 -4.47
CA ALA A 153 5.69 0.27 -5.72
C ALA A 153 4.67 0.16 -6.87
N ALA A 154 3.51 -0.46 -6.62
CA ALA A 154 2.42 -0.56 -7.58
C ALA A 154 1.84 0.83 -7.93
N GLY A 155 1.60 1.69 -6.94
CA GLY A 155 1.14 3.06 -7.18
C GLY A 155 2.12 3.90 -8.00
N ASN A 156 3.44 3.71 -7.81
CA ASN A 156 4.46 4.35 -8.63
C ASN A 156 4.51 3.75 -10.04
N ASN A 157 4.39 2.43 -10.19
CA ASN A 157 4.30 1.80 -11.50
C ASN A 157 3.11 2.38 -12.28
N PHE A 158 1.92 2.45 -11.67
CA PHE A 158 0.74 3.00 -12.33
C PHE A 158 0.93 4.44 -12.85
N ARG A 159 1.64 5.29 -12.08
CA ARG A 159 1.88 6.69 -12.46
C ARG A 159 2.95 6.88 -13.52
N HIS A 160 3.91 5.94 -13.64
CA HIS A 160 5.18 6.21 -14.32
C HIS A 160 5.69 5.05 -15.20
N PHE A 161 4.95 3.94 -15.36
CA PHE A 161 5.43 2.77 -16.09
C PHE A 161 5.89 3.08 -17.52
N GLU A 162 5.26 4.05 -18.19
CA GLU A 162 5.62 4.47 -19.55
C GLU A 162 7.04 5.03 -19.64
N ASN A 163 7.56 5.57 -18.53
CA ASN A 163 8.90 6.15 -18.42
C ASN A 163 9.93 5.14 -17.90
N TRP A 164 9.52 3.91 -17.61
CA TRP A 164 10.41 2.89 -17.07
C TRP A 164 11.07 2.09 -18.19
N PRO A 165 12.30 1.55 -17.95
CA PRO A 165 13.01 0.80 -18.98
C PRO A 165 12.23 -0.41 -19.48
N GLY A 166 12.17 -0.57 -20.80
CA GLY A 166 11.56 -1.74 -21.45
C GLY A 166 12.49 -2.93 -21.60
N THR A 167 13.78 -2.76 -21.26
CA THR A 167 14.78 -3.82 -21.31
C THR A 167 15.66 -3.79 -20.06
N PRO A 168 16.19 -4.95 -19.59
CA PRO A 168 17.03 -5.04 -18.40
C PRO A 168 18.32 -4.23 -18.50
N ASP A 169 18.82 -4.02 -19.70
CA ASP A 169 20.11 -3.36 -19.96
C ASP A 169 20.06 -1.84 -19.78
N VAL A 170 18.86 -1.25 -19.78
CA VAL A 170 18.66 0.18 -19.58
C VAL A 170 18.50 0.46 -18.09
N GLN A 171 19.38 1.30 -17.57
CA GLN A 171 19.30 1.72 -16.15
C GLN A 171 18.06 2.58 -15.93
N PRO A 172 17.21 2.24 -14.95
CA PRO A 172 16.06 3.07 -14.60
C PRO A 172 16.51 4.37 -13.94
N GLU A 173 15.68 5.41 -14.04
CA GLU A 173 15.88 6.62 -13.27
C GLU A 173 15.99 6.31 -11.76
N ARG A 174 16.84 7.07 -11.06
CA ARG A 174 17.10 6.86 -9.62
C ARG A 174 15.83 6.80 -8.77
N THR A 175 14.80 7.53 -9.15
CA THR A 175 13.49 7.57 -8.49
C THR A 175 12.67 6.29 -8.69
N ALA A 176 12.86 5.59 -9.80
CA ALA A 176 12.15 4.35 -10.16
C ALA A 176 12.79 3.09 -9.57
N ILE A 177 14.13 3.10 -9.32
CA ILE A 177 14.90 1.92 -8.88
C ILE A 177 14.27 1.22 -7.69
N GLY A 178 13.86 1.98 -6.67
CA GLY A 178 13.26 1.42 -5.46
C GLY A 178 11.96 0.67 -5.72
N SER A 179 11.09 1.18 -6.59
CA SER A 179 9.83 0.54 -6.95
C SER A 179 10.07 -0.69 -7.81
N ILE A 180 10.96 -0.60 -8.79
CA ILE A 180 11.33 -1.70 -9.68
C ILE A 180 11.90 -2.88 -8.88
N ASN A 181 12.79 -2.64 -7.93
CA ASN A 181 13.34 -3.70 -7.10
C ASN A 181 12.26 -4.41 -6.27
N ILE A 182 11.32 -3.66 -5.68
CA ILE A 182 10.20 -4.26 -4.96
C ILE A 182 9.31 -5.09 -5.89
N LEU A 183 9.01 -4.60 -7.09
CA LEU A 183 8.19 -5.34 -8.03
C LEU A 183 8.90 -6.60 -8.57
N ARG A 184 10.22 -6.58 -8.72
CA ARG A 184 11.00 -7.80 -9.03
C ARG A 184 10.88 -8.85 -7.94
N ASP A 185 11.00 -8.43 -6.67
CA ASP A 185 10.85 -9.33 -5.52
C ASP A 185 9.42 -9.91 -5.39
N LEU A 186 8.43 -9.22 -5.96
CA LEU A 186 7.02 -9.64 -5.91
C LEU A 186 6.61 -10.53 -7.07
N LEU A 187 7.02 -10.21 -8.30
CA LEU A 187 6.42 -10.73 -9.54
C LEU A 187 7.38 -11.55 -10.39
N ASP A 188 8.66 -11.61 -10.01
CA ASP A 188 9.72 -12.29 -10.80
C ASP A 188 9.82 -11.79 -12.26
N PHE A 189 9.56 -10.50 -12.48
CA PHE A 189 9.69 -9.84 -13.78
C PHE A 189 11.00 -9.04 -13.85
N GLU A 190 11.60 -8.97 -15.03
CA GLU A 190 12.82 -8.18 -15.25
C GLU A 190 12.54 -6.74 -15.68
N CYS A 191 11.43 -6.51 -16.39
CA CYS A 191 11.04 -5.21 -16.95
C CYS A 191 9.66 -4.80 -16.48
N PHE A 192 9.43 -3.50 -16.33
CA PHE A 192 8.18 -2.93 -15.80
C PHE A 192 7.73 -1.68 -16.58
N ASN A 193 7.97 -1.66 -17.90
CA ASN A 193 7.47 -0.60 -18.79
C ASN A 193 6.00 -0.78 -19.16
N TRP A 194 5.27 -1.59 -18.39
CA TRP A 194 3.83 -1.75 -18.46
C TRP A 194 3.22 -1.73 -17.06
N ASN A 195 1.91 -1.49 -17.01
CA ASN A 195 1.19 -1.48 -15.75
C ASN A 195 0.98 -2.92 -15.24
N VAL A 196 1.54 -3.22 -14.06
CA VAL A 196 1.46 -4.54 -13.39
C VAL A 196 0.56 -4.54 -12.15
N CYS A 197 -0.26 -3.51 -11.97
CA CYS A 197 -1.05 -3.37 -10.75
C CYS A 197 -2.03 -4.52 -10.53
N GLY A 198 -2.61 -5.07 -11.60
CA GLY A 198 -3.52 -6.21 -11.49
C GLY A 198 -2.83 -7.47 -10.96
N GLU A 199 -1.59 -7.73 -11.38
CA GLU A 199 -0.76 -8.83 -10.90
C GLU A 199 -0.42 -8.65 -9.42
N VAL A 200 -0.02 -7.44 -9.02
CA VAL A 200 0.26 -7.10 -7.61
C VAL A 200 -1.01 -7.26 -6.77
N LEU A 201 -2.17 -6.80 -7.23
CA LEU A 201 -3.43 -6.95 -6.51
C LEU A 201 -3.82 -8.42 -6.36
N ALA A 202 -3.70 -9.22 -7.41
CA ALA A 202 -3.97 -10.66 -7.36
C ALA A 202 -3.06 -11.38 -6.34
N LEU A 203 -1.78 -10.99 -6.28
CA LEU A 203 -0.84 -11.54 -5.30
C LEU A 203 -1.20 -11.14 -3.87
N ILE A 204 -1.55 -9.88 -3.62
CA ILE A 204 -1.95 -9.38 -2.31
C ILE A 204 -3.28 -10.02 -1.86
N ALA A 205 -4.23 -10.21 -2.78
CA ALA A 205 -5.54 -10.78 -2.50
C ALA A 205 -5.52 -12.30 -2.38
N LYS A 206 -4.47 -12.98 -2.81
CA LYS A 206 -4.38 -14.44 -2.81
C LYS A 206 -4.68 -15.04 -1.44
N GLY A 207 -5.75 -15.84 -1.36
CA GLY A 207 -6.18 -16.51 -0.13
C GLY A 207 -6.76 -15.57 0.94
N ARG A 208 -7.19 -14.35 0.56
CA ARG A 208 -7.80 -13.36 1.45
C ARG A 208 -9.23 -13.05 1.04
N SER A 209 -10.12 -12.89 2.02
CA SER A 209 -11.42 -12.25 1.77
C SER A 209 -11.26 -10.73 1.65
N VAL A 210 -12.29 -10.08 1.12
CA VAL A 210 -12.32 -8.61 1.04
C VAL A 210 -12.19 -7.98 2.43
N GLU A 211 -12.86 -8.56 3.45
CA GLU A 211 -12.79 -8.10 4.84
C GLU A 211 -11.36 -8.17 5.38
N GLN A 212 -10.66 -9.28 5.14
CA GLN A 212 -9.28 -9.46 5.56
C GLN A 212 -8.32 -8.48 4.86
N LEU A 213 -8.58 -8.13 3.60
CA LEU A 213 -7.81 -7.08 2.91
C LEU A 213 -8.02 -5.71 3.56
N PHE A 214 -9.25 -5.41 3.99
CA PHE A 214 -9.52 -4.17 4.73
C PHE A 214 -8.84 -4.14 6.10
N GLU A 215 -8.82 -5.24 6.82
CA GLU A 215 -8.06 -5.38 8.07
C GLU A 215 -6.56 -5.17 7.82
N ASP A 216 -6.02 -5.72 6.74
CA ASP A 216 -4.64 -5.51 6.32
C ASP A 216 -4.33 -4.02 6.04
N PHE A 217 -5.22 -3.30 5.36
CA PHE A 217 -5.05 -1.86 5.09
C PHE A 217 -5.13 -1.04 6.39
N GLN A 218 -6.05 -1.37 7.30
CA GLN A 218 -6.14 -0.75 8.61
C GLN A 218 -4.90 -1.03 9.47
N GLN A 219 -4.34 -2.25 9.37
CA GLN A 219 -3.13 -2.62 10.08
C GLN A 219 -1.92 -1.75 9.72
N ILE A 220 -1.82 -1.29 8.47
CA ILE A 220 -0.79 -0.32 8.07
C ILE A 220 -0.87 0.95 8.93
N GLY A 221 -2.07 1.46 9.17
CA GLY A 221 -2.26 2.65 10.03
C GLY A 221 -1.79 2.42 11.46
N ARG A 222 -2.13 1.26 12.06
CA ARG A 222 -1.63 0.87 13.39
C ARG A 222 -0.12 0.78 13.42
N ASP A 223 0.50 0.07 12.47
CA ASP A 223 1.96 -0.08 12.41
C ASP A 223 2.71 1.25 12.32
N LEU A 224 2.11 2.25 11.67
CA LEU A 224 2.70 3.59 11.56
C LEU A 224 2.58 4.41 12.85
N CYS A 225 1.56 4.18 13.66
CA CYS A 225 1.24 5.01 14.82
C CYS A 225 1.67 4.39 16.16
N ASP A 226 1.62 3.06 16.30
CA ASP A 226 1.76 2.39 17.61
C ASP A 226 3.14 2.61 18.25
N VAL A 227 4.23 2.44 17.48
CA VAL A 227 5.59 2.62 18.02
C VAL A 227 5.85 4.07 18.44
N PRO A 228 5.53 5.10 17.63
CA PRO A 228 5.60 6.49 18.03
C PRO A 228 4.77 6.79 19.30
N LEU A 229 3.52 6.36 19.35
CA LEU A 229 2.65 6.60 20.50
C LEU A 229 3.17 5.95 21.76
N GLN A 230 3.61 4.68 21.72
CA GLN A 230 4.22 3.99 22.86
C GLN A 230 5.49 4.69 23.35
N THR A 231 6.30 5.22 22.43
CA THR A 231 7.53 5.95 22.81
C THR A 231 7.21 7.28 23.48
N LEU A 232 6.22 8.00 22.96
CA LEU A 232 5.72 9.24 23.57
C LEU A 232 5.10 8.96 24.94
N ASP A 233 4.35 7.87 25.11
CA ASP A 233 3.77 7.47 26.40
C ASP A 233 4.84 7.22 27.46
N LYS A 234 5.84 6.41 27.14
CA LYS A 234 6.97 6.13 28.04
C LYS A 234 7.73 7.42 28.45
N HIS A 235 7.89 8.36 27.52
CA HIS A 235 8.56 9.62 27.81
C HIS A 235 7.68 10.52 28.69
N THR A 236 6.38 10.58 28.41
CA THR A 236 5.40 11.30 29.23
C THR A 236 5.36 10.76 30.67
N GLU A 237 5.36 9.45 30.86
CA GLU A 237 5.42 8.81 32.17
C GLU A 237 6.67 9.20 32.97
N ARG A 238 7.84 9.21 32.33
CA ARG A 238 9.11 9.64 32.95
C ARG A 238 9.05 11.09 33.40
N LEU A 239 8.55 11.99 32.55
CA LEU A 239 8.38 13.39 32.91
C LEU A 239 7.37 13.58 34.06
N LEU A 240 6.28 12.80 34.08
CA LEU A 240 5.30 12.82 35.16
C LEU A 240 5.91 12.43 36.53
N ILE A 241 6.77 11.42 36.54
CA ILE A 241 7.49 11.02 37.76
C ILE A 241 8.40 12.15 38.22
N GLN A 242 9.12 12.78 37.29
CA GLN A 242 10.01 13.91 37.61
C GLN A 242 9.23 15.10 38.18
N VAL A 243 8.15 15.53 37.52
CA VAL A 243 7.31 16.65 37.94
C VAL A 243 6.68 16.42 39.32
N LYS A 244 6.26 15.16 39.58
CA LYS A 244 5.77 14.76 40.91
C LYS A 244 6.84 14.82 41.97
N SER A 245 8.08 14.37 41.69
CA SER A 245 9.19 14.40 42.63
C SER A 245 9.66 15.82 42.93
N GLU A 246 9.51 16.75 42.00
CA GLU A 246 9.84 18.15 42.15
C GLU A 246 8.74 18.99 42.82
N GLY A 247 7.58 18.37 43.15
CA GLY A 247 6.47 19.05 43.81
C GLY A 247 5.72 20.07 42.95
N LEU A 248 5.89 19.97 41.60
CA LEU A 248 5.34 20.92 40.64
C LEU A 248 3.89 20.62 40.23
N VAL A 249 3.28 19.53 40.74
CA VAL A 249 1.91 19.10 40.38
C VAL A 249 0.90 19.68 41.38
N ASN A 250 0.04 20.57 40.93
CA ASN A 250 -1.17 20.94 41.63
C ASN A 250 -2.35 20.02 41.25
N GLU A 251 -3.49 20.08 41.97
CA GLU A 251 -4.66 19.24 41.74
C GLU A 251 -5.28 19.41 40.34
N GLU A 252 -5.16 20.59 39.74
CA GLU A 252 -5.66 20.88 38.39
C GLU A 252 -4.85 20.14 37.30
N HIS A 253 -3.54 20.10 37.45
CA HIS A 253 -2.66 19.32 36.57
C HIS A 253 -2.92 17.82 36.67
N GLN A 254 -3.26 17.30 37.88
CA GLN A 254 -3.62 15.88 38.05
C GLN A 254 -4.90 15.51 37.29
N LYS A 255 -5.88 16.41 37.25
CA LYS A 255 -7.14 16.17 36.50
C LYS A 255 -6.92 16.21 34.99
N MET A 256 -6.13 17.14 34.47
CA MET A 256 -5.77 17.18 33.04
C MET A 256 -5.02 15.93 32.59
N LEU A 257 -4.11 15.42 33.41
CA LEU A 257 -3.32 14.23 33.09
C LEU A 257 -4.15 12.94 33.15
N ALA A 258 -5.14 12.86 34.06
CA ALA A 258 -6.08 11.74 34.13
C ALA A 258 -7.04 11.69 32.92
N ALA A 259 -7.45 12.85 32.41
CA ALA A 259 -8.33 12.94 31.23
C ALA A 259 -7.62 12.53 29.92
N ASN A 260 -6.29 12.63 29.84
CA ASN A 260 -5.50 12.25 28.66
C ASN A 260 -4.93 10.81 28.70
N SER A 261 -5.32 10.03 29.72
CA SER A 261 -4.84 8.64 29.91
C SER A 261 -5.87 7.60 29.46
N ILE A 262 -6.99 8.03 28.89
CA ILE A 262 -8.03 7.20 28.26
C ILE A 262 -7.92 7.33 26.74
#